data_2d93ec7279c008d24d2aa33d0daafcb5
#
_entry.id   2d93ec7279c008d24d2aa33d0daafcb5
#
_cell.length_a   1.000
_cell.length_b   1.000
_cell.length_c   1.000
_cell.angle_alpha   90.00
_cell.angle_beta   90.00
_cell.angle_gamma   90.00
#
_symmetry.space_group_name_H-M   'P 1'
#
loop_
_entity.id
_entity.type
_entity.pdbx_description
1 polymer ?
#
loop_
_entity_poly.entity_id
_entity_poly.type
_entity_poly.pdbx_seq_one_letter_code
_entity_poly.pdbx_strand_id
1 'polypeptide(L)'
;MKHSFLVLRAKFIALCFFITALFSASANADSSGVIKIPTHTWSSQLVGAEVVGELFKMVGEKIEYVSMDSQTVYQAMADGDIDIVHEVWEGAFGASFDKAVATGGVIDLLTHDAVTREDWWYPVYIEEVCPGLPDWEALAKCSDMFARADSGGKGVFIGGPVDWLKHDAEKVEALGMNFVVRNAGSAGAIWAELDAAVAQKKPVVIFNWSPNFIGAKYEGKFVEFPKHDPKCTSDASWGVNPNALYDCGNPANGYLKIGVNKDFEKNHPKAFNIAKQMNFSGPDIDKMANYVDTDGMEISEAAQQWLKDHKSKWEKWIK
;
A
#
# COMPACT_ATOMS: atom_id res chain seq x y z
N MET A 1 -53.90 -60.75 56.46
CA MET A 1 -54.34 -59.50 55.80
C MET A 1 -53.13 -58.79 55.37
N LYS A 2 -53.04 -58.43 54.16
CA LYS A 2 -52.02 -57.60 53.44
C LYS A 2 -51.12 -58.39 52.55
N HIS A 3 -51.57 -58.50 51.34
CA HIS A 3 -50.75 -58.95 50.24
C HIS A 3 -50.86 -57.92 49.07
N SER A 4 -49.78 -57.84 48.38
CA SER A 4 -49.67 -57.41 46.98
C SER A 4 -49.70 -55.93 46.69
N PHE A 5 -48.54 -55.45 46.39
CA PHE A 5 -48.30 -54.50 45.24
C PHE A 5 -46.79 -54.41 44.99
N LEU A 6 -46.33 -55.38 44.27
CA LEU A 6 -44.96 -55.31 43.72
C LEU A 6 -45.01 -56.05 42.39
N VAL A 7 -45.17 -55.35 41.29
CA VAL A 7 -44.79 -55.67 39.91
C VAL A 7 -45.54 -54.68 39.00
N LEU A 8 -44.97 -53.55 38.71
CA LEU A 8 -45.15 -52.81 37.48
C LEU A 8 -44.31 -51.50 37.47
N ARG A 9 -42.99 -51.61 37.49
CA ARG A 9 -42.09 -50.48 37.19
C ARG A 9 -40.73 -50.93 36.64
N ALA A 10 -40.75 -51.67 35.58
CA ALA A 10 -39.51 -52.09 34.94
C ALA A 10 -39.71 -52.28 33.43
N LYS A 11 -40.21 -51.27 32.69
CA LYS A 11 -40.22 -51.27 31.23
C LYS A 11 -40.34 -49.85 30.63
N PHE A 12 -39.77 -48.83 31.21
CA PHE A 12 -39.77 -47.48 30.58
C PHE A 12 -38.45 -46.72 30.70
N ILE A 13 -37.31 -47.41 30.76
CA ILE A 13 -35.97 -46.76 30.79
C ILE A 13 -35.07 -47.47 29.75
N ALA A 14 -35.51 -47.56 28.51
CA ALA A 14 -34.68 -48.14 27.45
C ALA A 14 -34.96 -47.46 26.08
N LEU A 15 -35.44 -46.25 26.03
CA LEU A 15 -35.68 -45.59 24.73
C LEU A 15 -35.36 -44.07 24.74
N CYS A 16 -34.35 -43.62 25.49
CA CYS A 16 -33.86 -42.26 25.44
C CYS A 16 -32.34 -42.15 25.28
N PHE A 17 -31.66 -43.17 24.76
CA PHE A 17 -30.21 -43.16 24.59
C PHE A 17 -29.76 -43.34 23.13
N PHE A 18 -30.58 -42.95 22.14
CA PHE A 18 -30.21 -43.16 20.76
C PHE A 18 -30.49 -41.99 19.81
N ILE A 19 -30.48 -40.73 20.30
CA ILE A 19 -30.53 -39.55 19.42
C ILE A 19 -29.63 -38.44 20.02
N THR A 20 -28.33 -38.70 20.16
CA THR A 20 -27.30 -37.67 20.34
C THR A 20 -25.97 -38.09 19.73
N ALA A 21 -26.03 -38.69 18.59
CA ALA A 21 -24.87 -38.93 17.77
C ALA A 21 -25.26 -38.67 16.33
N LEU A 22 -25.19 -37.44 15.87
CA LEU A 22 -25.05 -37.06 14.47
C LEU A 22 -25.41 -35.55 14.28
N PHE A 23 -24.62 -34.67 14.84
CA PHE A 23 -24.41 -33.33 14.29
C PHE A 23 -23.11 -32.76 14.87
N SER A 24 -22.03 -33.54 14.73
CA SER A 24 -20.73 -32.89 14.52
C SER A 24 -20.74 -32.51 13.05
N ALA A 25 -21.56 -31.54 12.67
CA ALA A 25 -21.28 -30.74 11.52
C ALA A 25 -19.96 -30.06 11.87
N SER A 26 -18.88 -30.57 11.25
CA SER A 26 -17.69 -29.76 11.07
C SER A 26 -18.20 -28.41 10.58
N ALA A 27 -18.13 -27.40 11.42
CA ALA A 27 -18.07 -26.04 10.95
C ALA A 27 -16.74 -25.96 10.18
N ASN A 28 -16.75 -26.44 8.94
CA ASN A 28 -15.91 -25.85 7.95
C ASN A 28 -16.32 -24.38 8.02
N ALA A 29 -15.44 -23.55 8.55
CA ALA A 29 -15.51 -22.13 8.31
C ALA A 29 -15.67 -22.03 6.79
N ASP A 30 -16.85 -21.66 6.36
CA ASP A 30 -17.15 -21.39 4.97
C ASP A 30 -16.22 -20.24 4.62
N SER A 31 -15.13 -20.54 3.92
CA SER A 31 -14.38 -19.52 3.23
C SER A 31 -15.44 -18.85 2.40
N SER A 32 -15.71 -17.58 2.62
CA SER A 32 -16.90 -16.88 2.15
C SER A 32 -17.09 -16.88 0.63
N GLY A 33 -16.18 -17.48 -0.11
CA GLY A 33 -16.12 -17.44 -1.57
C GLY A 33 -16.08 -16.01 -2.11
N VAL A 34 -15.63 -15.07 -1.28
CA VAL A 34 -15.50 -13.65 -1.57
C VAL A 34 -14.04 -13.30 -1.52
N ILE A 35 -13.51 -12.70 -2.58
CA ILE A 35 -12.14 -12.17 -2.63
C ILE A 35 -12.10 -10.83 -1.95
N LYS A 36 -11.24 -10.67 -0.96
CA LYS A 36 -11.04 -9.43 -0.22
C LYS A 36 -9.84 -8.66 -0.77
N ILE A 37 -10.10 -7.48 -1.28
CA ILE A 37 -9.11 -6.55 -1.86
C ILE A 37 -8.99 -5.34 -0.93
N PRO A 38 -7.80 -4.97 -0.44
CA PRO A 38 -7.64 -3.81 0.42
C PRO A 38 -7.79 -2.51 -0.36
N THR A 39 -8.29 -1.47 0.31
CA THR A 39 -8.29 -0.10 -0.18
C THR A 39 -7.53 0.80 0.78
N HIS A 40 -6.66 1.65 0.22
CA HIS A 40 -5.80 2.58 0.96
C HIS A 40 -6.13 4.03 0.62
N THR A 41 -5.19 4.96 0.82
CA THR A 41 -5.45 6.41 0.80
C THR A 41 -4.83 7.15 -0.37
N TRP A 42 -4.49 6.46 -1.47
CA TRP A 42 -4.00 7.09 -2.72
C TRP A 42 -4.74 6.57 -3.94
N SER A 43 -4.88 7.43 -4.93
CA SER A 43 -5.84 7.29 -6.03
C SER A 43 -5.55 6.12 -6.96
N SER A 44 -4.27 5.87 -7.33
CA SER A 44 -3.93 4.75 -8.22
C SER A 44 -4.33 3.41 -7.62
N GLN A 45 -4.10 3.25 -6.29
CA GLN A 45 -4.44 2.02 -5.59
C GLN A 45 -5.96 1.81 -5.52
N LEU A 46 -6.72 2.87 -5.24
CA LEU A 46 -8.17 2.78 -5.18
C LEU A 46 -8.75 2.40 -6.55
N VAL A 47 -8.30 3.05 -7.62
CA VAL A 47 -8.72 2.74 -9.00
C VAL A 47 -8.24 1.33 -9.40
N GLY A 48 -6.99 0.99 -9.08
CA GLY A 48 -6.42 -0.33 -9.32
C GLY A 48 -7.19 -1.46 -8.61
N ALA A 49 -7.59 -1.25 -7.34
CA ALA A 49 -8.41 -2.20 -6.59
C ALA A 49 -9.75 -2.47 -7.30
N GLU A 50 -10.43 -1.41 -7.77
CA GLU A 50 -11.67 -1.54 -8.56
C GLU A 50 -11.42 -2.25 -9.91
N VAL A 51 -10.36 -1.90 -10.63
CA VAL A 51 -9.98 -2.59 -11.89
C VAL A 51 -9.77 -4.08 -11.65
N VAL A 52 -9.00 -4.45 -10.62
CA VAL A 52 -8.74 -5.85 -10.23
C VAL A 52 -10.05 -6.56 -9.88
N GLY A 53 -10.88 -5.92 -9.07
CA GLY A 53 -12.18 -6.46 -8.67
C GLY A 53 -13.11 -6.70 -9.87
N GLU A 54 -13.19 -5.76 -10.81
CA GLU A 54 -14.00 -5.92 -12.02
C GLU A 54 -13.49 -7.08 -12.90
N LEU A 55 -12.17 -7.22 -13.07
CA LEU A 55 -11.60 -8.35 -13.82
C LEU A 55 -11.95 -9.69 -13.15
N PHE A 56 -11.93 -9.77 -11.82
CA PHE A 56 -12.32 -10.99 -11.11
C PHE A 56 -13.83 -11.26 -11.19
N LYS A 57 -14.66 -10.23 -11.13
CA LYS A 57 -16.12 -10.36 -11.35
C LYS A 57 -16.45 -10.92 -12.73
N MET A 58 -15.68 -10.57 -13.78
CA MET A 58 -15.87 -11.11 -15.14
C MET A 58 -15.71 -12.63 -15.23
N VAL A 59 -14.97 -13.24 -14.30
CA VAL A 59 -14.80 -14.71 -14.23
C VAL A 59 -15.66 -15.36 -13.15
N GLY A 60 -16.59 -14.59 -12.55
CA GLY A 60 -17.62 -15.09 -11.64
C GLY A 60 -17.26 -15.00 -10.15
N GLU A 61 -16.17 -14.32 -9.78
CA GLU A 61 -15.81 -14.11 -8.38
C GLU A 61 -16.67 -13.02 -7.72
N LYS A 62 -16.81 -13.12 -6.41
CA LYS A 62 -17.43 -12.08 -5.57
C LYS A 62 -16.32 -11.27 -4.90
N ILE A 63 -16.50 -9.97 -4.82
CA ILE A 63 -15.47 -9.04 -4.32
C ILE A 63 -15.99 -8.27 -3.13
N GLU A 64 -15.13 -8.13 -2.12
CA GLU A 64 -15.27 -7.23 -0.98
C GLU A 64 -14.06 -6.31 -0.93
N TYR A 65 -14.30 -4.99 -0.86
CA TYR A 65 -13.24 -4.01 -0.65
C TYR A 65 -13.14 -3.70 0.83
N VAL A 66 -11.91 -3.84 1.38
CA VAL A 66 -11.64 -3.68 2.82
C VAL A 66 -10.75 -2.47 3.04
N SER A 67 -11.30 -1.39 3.60
CA SER A 67 -10.49 -0.23 3.97
C SER A 67 -9.64 -0.54 5.19
N MET A 68 -8.32 -0.41 5.05
CA MET A 68 -7.39 -0.73 6.14
C MET A 68 -6.06 0.00 6.00
N ASP A 69 -5.30 -0.02 7.09
CA ASP A 69 -3.94 0.49 7.18
C ASP A 69 -3.00 -0.24 6.21
N SER A 70 -2.15 0.51 5.54
CA SER A 70 -1.30 0.01 4.46
C SER A 70 -0.10 -0.81 4.93
N GLN A 71 0.23 -0.82 6.23
CA GLN A 71 1.27 -1.69 6.80
C GLN A 71 0.69 -3.00 7.34
N THR A 72 -0.45 -2.92 8.02
CA THR A 72 -1.09 -4.10 8.64
C THR A 72 -1.66 -5.08 7.62
N VAL A 73 -1.87 -4.62 6.37
CA VAL A 73 -2.39 -5.43 5.28
C VAL A 73 -1.58 -6.70 5.00
N TYR A 74 -0.25 -6.65 5.17
CA TYR A 74 0.61 -7.81 4.88
C TYR A 74 0.46 -8.92 5.92
N GLN A 75 0.27 -8.56 7.20
CA GLN A 75 -0.05 -9.54 8.22
C GLN A 75 -1.47 -10.10 8.01
N ALA A 76 -2.45 -9.26 7.72
CA ALA A 76 -3.82 -9.68 7.40
C ALA A 76 -3.86 -10.63 6.20
N MET A 77 -3.03 -10.39 5.17
CA MET A 77 -2.89 -11.28 4.02
C MET A 77 -2.25 -12.62 4.43
N ALA A 78 -1.23 -12.61 5.29
CA ALA A 78 -0.61 -13.84 5.79
C ALA A 78 -1.59 -14.68 6.62
N ASP A 79 -2.48 -14.04 7.36
CA ASP A 79 -3.51 -14.67 8.20
C ASP A 79 -4.75 -15.13 7.40
N GLY A 80 -4.91 -14.69 6.14
CA GLY A 80 -6.02 -15.04 5.25
C GLY A 80 -7.23 -14.11 5.37
N ASP A 81 -7.07 -12.94 6.01
CA ASP A 81 -8.11 -11.90 6.08
C ASP A 81 -8.15 -11.00 4.84
N ILE A 82 -7.09 -11.00 4.05
CA ILE A 82 -6.94 -10.34 2.74
C ILE A 82 -6.40 -11.36 1.74
N ASP A 83 -6.92 -11.35 0.53
CA ASP A 83 -6.54 -12.32 -0.50
C ASP A 83 -5.45 -11.82 -1.45
N ILE A 84 -5.46 -10.54 -1.81
CA ILE A 84 -4.53 -9.95 -2.79
C ILE A 84 -4.23 -8.49 -2.46
N VAL A 85 -2.97 -8.10 -2.60
CA VAL A 85 -2.51 -6.71 -2.65
C VAL A 85 -1.88 -6.48 -4.01
N HIS A 86 -2.44 -5.60 -4.82
CA HIS A 86 -2.03 -5.39 -6.22
C HIS A 86 -0.97 -4.30 -6.41
N GLU A 87 -0.71 -3.49 -5.40
CA GLU A 87 0.33 -2.44 -5.39
C GLU A 87 1.19 -2.54 -4.12
N VAL A 88 2.23 -3.37 -4.14
CA VAL A 88 3.26 -3.40 -3.11
C VAL A 88 4.41 -2.52 -3.55
N TRP A 89 4.51 -1.32 -2.99
CA TRP A 89 5.57 -0.34 -3.25
C TRP A 89 6.81 -0.66 -2.42
N GLU A 90 7.98 -0.83 -3.05
CA GLU A 90 9.21 -1.24 -2.35
C GLU A 90 9.61 -0.28 -1.24
N GLY A 91 9.64 1.01 -1.55
CA GLY A 91 10.16 2.03 -0.64
C GLY A 91 9.33 2.23 0.63
N ALA A 92 8.01 2.01 0.57
CA ALA A 92 7.14 2.13 1.73
C ALA A 92 6.85 0.78 2.41
N PHE A 93 6.67 -0.28 1.63
CA PHE A 93 6.06 -1.51 2.14
C PHE A 93 6.91 -2.76 1.90
N GLY A 94 8.03 -2.66 1.17
CA GLY A 94 8.87 -3.80 0.80
C GLY A 94 9.29 -4.63 2.00
N ALA A 95 9.78 -4.01 3.07
CA ALA A 95 10.22 -4.73 4.26
C ALA A 95 9.08 -5.51 4.96
N SER A 96 7.88 -4.93 5.05
CA SER A 96 6.71 -5.59 5.64
C SER A 96 6.20 -6.73 4.75
N PHE A 97 6.22 -6.53 3.45
CA PHE A 97 5.89 -7.55 2.47
C PHE A 97 6.86 -8.74 2.52
N ASP A 98 8.17 -8.48 2.46
CA ASP A 98 9.19 -9.52 2.52
C ASP A 98 9.11 -10.33 3.81
N LYS A 99 8.83 -9.67 4.93
CA LYS A 99 8.59 -10.34 6.21
C LYS A 99 7.38 -11.28 6.14
N ALA A 100 6.27 -10.84 5.55
CA ALA A 100 5.07 -11.66 5.38
C ALA A 100 5.33 -12.85 4.43
N VAL A 101 6.07 -12.65 3.33
CA VAL A 101 6.51 -13.72 2.42
C VAL A 101 7.39 -14.73 3.16
N ALA A 102 8.32 -14.27 4.00
CA ALA A 102 9.21 -15.14 4.77
C ALA A 102 8.46 -16.05 5.78
N THR A 103 7.26 -15.65 6.23
CA THR A 103 6.41 -16.53 7.06
C THR A 103 5.80 -17.71 6.29
N GLY A 104 5.79 -17.64 4.95
CA GLY A 104 5.08 -18.59 4.08
C GLY A 104 3.57 -18.38 4.01
N GLY A 105 3.06 -17.30 4.60
CA GLY A 105 1.63 -16.93 4.54
C GLY A 105 1.26 -16.14 3.29
N VAL A 106 2.25 -15.55 2.61
CA VAL A 106 2.10 -14.70 1.43
C VAL A 106 2.99 -15.21 0.30
N ILE A 107 2.49 -15.13 -0.92
CA ILE A 107 3.23 -15.43 -2.16
C ILE A 107 3.56 -14.10 -2.85
N ASP A 108 4.84 -13.87 -3.16
CA ASP A 108 5.31 -12.85 -4.10
C ASP A 108 4.97 -13.32 -5.51
N LEU A 109 3.86 -12.84 -6.05
CA LEU A 109 3.25 -13.42 -7.24
C LEU A 109 3.81 -12.85 -8.54
N LEU A 110 3.96 -11.54 -8.62
CA LEU A 110 4.37 -10.84 -9.84
C LEU A 110 5.01 -9.49 -9.51
N THR A 111 6.04 -9.15 -10.27
CA THR A 111 6.57 -7.78 -10.32
C THR A 111 6.04 -7.07 -11.56
N HIS A 112 5.42 -5.91 -11.39
CA HIS A 112 4.94 -5.06 -12.48
C HIS A 112 6.10 -4.46 -13.30
N ASP A 113 5.81 -4.05 -14.55
CA ASP A 113 6.76 -3.29 -15.37
C ASP A 113 6.97 -1.84 -14.88
N ALA A 114 6.12 -1.39 -13.95
CA ALA A 114 6.27 -0.10 -13.31
C ALA A 114 7.52 -0.07 -12.43
N VAL A 115 8.44 0.86 -12.71
CA VAL A 115 9.61 1.14 -11.87
C VAL A 115 9.25 2.29 -10.95
N THR A 116 9.52 2.13 -9.66
CA THR A 116 9.09 3.09 -8.63
C THR A 116 10.23 3.93 -8.09
N ARG A 117 9.89 5.14 -7.66
CA ARG A 117 10.71 5.99 -6.79
C ARG A 117 9.81 6.65 -5.78
N GLU A 118 10.20 6.70 -4.52
CA GLU A 118 9.44 7.25 -3.41
C GLU A 118 10.40 8.03 -2.52
N ASP A 119 10.45 9.37 -2.60
CA ASP A 119 11.38 10.18 -1.80
C ASP A 119 10.90 11.63 -1.69
N TRP A 120 11.72 12.50 -1.11
CA TRP A 120 11.51 13.93 -1.06
C TRP A 120 11.55 14.53 -2.46
N TRP A 121 10.60 15.42 -2.74
CA TRP A 121 10.43 16.04 -4.05
C TRP A 121 10.13 17.52 -3.91
N TYR A 122 10.57 18.32 -4.88
CA TYR A 122 10.37 19.75 -4.91
C TYR A 122 10.05 20.24 -6.33
N PRO A 123 9.24 21.34 -6.50
CA PRO A 123 9.05 22.01 -7.78
C PRO A 123 10.33 22.68 -8.26
N VAL A 124 10.65 22.58 -9.57
CA VAL A 124 11.93 23.03 -10.12
C VAL A 124 12.23 24.52 -9.91
N TYR A 125 11.21 25.38 -9.77
CA TYR A 125 11.41 26.81 -9.51
C TYR A 125 12.16 27.08 -8.21
N ILE A 126 12.24 26.13 -7.32
CA ILE A 126 12.99 26.27 -6.05
C ILE A 126 14.51 26.32 -6.29
N GLU A 127 15.00 25.77 -7.40
CA GLU A 127 16.42 25.84 -7.75
C GLU A 127 16.94 27.27 -7.93
N GLU A 128 16.04 28.22 -8.26
CA GLU A 128 16.39 29.64 -8.37
C GLU A 128 16.79 30.26 -7.03
N VAL A 129 16.23 29.76 -5.92
CA VAL A 129 16.41 30.28 -4.58
C VAL A 129 17.21 29.37 -3.67
N CYS A 130 17.37 28.11 -4.03
CA CYS A 130 18.19 27.12 -3.35
C CYS A 130 19.17 26.46 -4.35
N PRO A 131 20.25 27.17 -4.72
CA PRO A 131 21.20 26.66 -5.70
C PRO A 131 21.94 25.42 -5.16
N GLY A 132 22.15 24.47 -6.05
CA GLY A 132 22.79 23.18 -5.74
C GLY A 132 21.80 22.03 -5.62
N LEU A 133 20.49 22.27 -5.59
CA LEU A 133 19.49 21.23 -5.76
C LEU A 133 19.71 20.51 -7.11
N PRO A 134 19.51 19.20 -7.18
CA PRO A 134 18.80 18.31 -6.26
C PRO A 134 19.60 17.73 -5.09
N ASP A 135 20.84 18.14 -4.88
CA ASP A 135 21.69 17.64 -3.80
C ASP A 135 21.07 17.88 -2.41
N TRP A 136 21.02 16.87 -1.55
CA TRP A 136 20.44 16.96 -0.21
C TRP A 136 21.22 17.93 0.72
N GLU A 137 22.56 18.05 0.55
CA GLU A 137 23.35 18.98 1.33
C GLU A 137 23.01 20.43 0.96
N ALA A 138 22.68 20.69 -0.32
CA ALA A 138 22.19 21.99 -0.75
C ALA A 138 20.81 22.28 -0.12
N LEU A 139 19.89 21.31 -0.12
CA LEU A 139 18.60 21.42 0.56
C LEU A 139 18.78 21.71 2.06
N ALA A 140 19.69 21.01 2.72
CA ALA A 140 19.98 21.20 4.14
C ALA A 140 20.47 22.63 4.45
N LYS A 141 21.30 23.21 3.56
CA LYS A 141 21.80 24.60 3.68
C LYS A 141 20.71 25.66 3.45
N CYS A 142 19.67 25.33 2.69
CA CYS A 142 18.54 26.22 2.40
C CYS A 142 17.34 26.00 3.33
N SER A 143 17.48 25.26 4.42
CA SER A 143 16.36 24.81 5.28
C SER A 143 15.49 25.96 5.80
N ASP A 144 16.06 27.11 6.10
CA ASP A 144 15.36 28.31 6.57
C ASP A 144 14.32 28.85 5.58
N MET A 145 14.54 28.64 4.28
CA MET A 145 13.59 29.04 3.23
C MET A 145 12.27 28.25 3.28
N PHE A 146 12.32 27.02 3.80
CA PHE A 146 11.17 26.15 3.97
C PHE A 146 10.52 26.30 5.35
N ALA A 147 11.01 27.25 6.18
CA ALA A 147 10.47 27.45 7.52
C ALA A 147 9.05 28.01 7.47
N ARG A 148 8.24 27.61 8.44
CA ARG A 148 6.89 28.13 8.68
C ARG A 148 6.84 28.81 10.06
N ALA A 149 5.85 29.68 10.28
CA ALA A 149 5.74 30.47 11.51
C ALA A 149 5.79 29.64 12.80
N ASP A 150 5.33 28.40 12.74
CA ASP A 150 5.23 27.45 13.86
C ASP A 150 6.30 26.34 13.83
N SER A 151 7.32 26.45 12.95
CA SER A 151 8.38 25.44 12.84
C SER A 151 9.64 25.74 13.68
N GLY A 152 9.64 26.85 14.42
CA GLY A 152 10.80 27.25 15.24
C GLY A 152 12.06 27.56 14.43
N GLY A 153 11.90 28.03 13.19
CA GLY A 153 12.99 28.33 12.27
C GLY A 153 13.56 27.12 11.53
N LYS A 154 12.96 25.94 11.70
CA LYS A 154 13.32 24.74 10.93
C LYS A 154 12.54 24.71 9.61
N GLY A 155 13.16 24.19 8.57
CA GLY A 155 12.46 23.86 7.33
C GLY A 155 11.35 22.84 7.60
N VAL A 156 10.26 22.90 6.83
CA VAL A 156 9.16 21.94 6.93
C VAL A 156 9.18 21.04 5.71
N PHE A 157 9.30 19.74 5.95
CA PHE A 157 9.02 18.70 4.97
C PHE A 157 7.61 18.16 5.21
N ILE A 158 6.81 18.06 4.15
CA ILE A 158 5.48 17.47 4.20
C ILE A 158 5.59 15.99 3.84
N GLY A 159 5.61 15.15 4.85
CA GLY A 159 5.68 13.69 4.72
C GLY A 159 4.34 13.04 4.40
N GLY A 160 4.38 11.79 3.98
CA GLY A 160 3.19 10.95 3.80
C GLY A 160 2.52 10.59 5.13
N PRO A 161 1.36 9.90 5.09
CA PRO A 161 0.73 9.31 6.27
C PRO A 161 1.72 8.51 7.11
N VAL A 162 1.52 8.51 8.43
CA VAL A 162 2.44 7.86 9.38
C VAL A 162 2.57 6.35 9.11
N ASP A 163 1.49 5.72 8.68
CA ASP A 163 1.45 4.30 8.32
C ASP A 163 2.27 3.94 7.07
N TRP A 164 2.77 4.93 6.31
CA TRP A 164 3.69 4.66 5.21
C TRP A 164 5.14 4.41 5.67
N LEU A 165 5.45 4.59 6.96
CA LEU A 165 6.72 4.26 7.64
C LEU A 165 7.97 4.70 6.85
N LYS A 166 8.01 5.96 6.41
CA LYS A 166 9.12 6.48 5.57
C LYS A 166 10.38 6.83 6.35
N HIS A 167 10.32 6.82 7.69
CA HIS A 167 11.45 7.15 8.55
C HIS A 167 12.11 8.51 8.25
N ASP A 168 11.31 9.49 7.76
CA ASP A 168 11.84 10.80 7.38
C ASP A 168 12.36 11.59 8.56
N ALA A 169 11.81 11.42 9.76
CA ALA A 169 12.30 12.09 10.96
C ALA A 169 13.68 11.56 11.37
N GLU A 170 13.87 10.25 11.31
CA GLU A 170 15.15 9.58 11.53
C GLU A 170 16.17 9.98 10.47
N LYS A 171 15.77 10.11 9.20
CA LYS A 171 16.61 10.62 8.11
C LYS A 171 17.09 12.05 8.39
N VAL A 172 16.19 12.93 8.81
CA VAL A 172 16.50 14.32 9.18
C VAL A 172 17.55 14.34 10.29
N GLU A 173 17.38 13.51 11.33
CA GLU A 173 18.34 13.42 12.46
C GLU A 173 19.68 12.83 12.01
N ALA A 174 19.65 11.71 11.29
CA ALA A 174 20.84 11.00 10.83
C ALA A 174 21.72 11.86 9.91
N LEU A 175 21.12 12.67 9.03
CA LEU A 175 21.81 13.56 8.11
C LEU A 175 22.07 14.96 8.70
N GLY A 176 21.65 15.24 9.94
CA GLY A 176 21.85 16.53 10.60
C GLY A 176 21.13 17.69 9.91
N MET A 177 20.03 17.44 9.23
CA MET A 177 19.26 18.46 8.50
C MET A 177 18.44 19.32 9.47
N ASN A 178 18.38 20.63 9.25
CA ASN A 178 17.54 21.53 10.05
C ASN A 178 16.08 21.53 9.54
N PHE A 179 15.44 20.37 9.52
CA PHE A 179 14.04 20.18 9.11
C PHE A 179 13.18 19.61 10.24
N VAL A 180 11.89 19.77 10.10
CA VAL A 180 10.86 19.06 10.86
C VAL A 180 9.92 18.37 9.88
N VAL A 181 9.59 17.12 10.17
CA VAL A 181 8.65 16.34 9.36
C VAL A 181 7.23 16.62 9.84
N ARG A 182 6.34 16.93 8.91
CA ARG A 182 4.88 17.03 9.13
C ARG A 182 4.18 16.01 8.27
N ASN A 183 3.70 14.97 8.90
CA ASN A 183 2.97 13.92 8.20
C ASN A 183 1.57 14.41 7.82
N ALA A 184 1.25 14.31 6.54
CA ALA A 184 -0.10 14.51 6.02
C ALA A 184 -0.98 13.29 6.33
N GLY A 185 -2.28 13.49 6.45
CA GLY A 185 -3.23 12.40 6.75
C GLY A 185 -3.62 11.55 5.52
N SER A 186 -3.28 12.01 4.31
CA SER A 186 -3.55 11.33 3.04
C SER A 186 -2.70 11.88 1.91
N ALA A 187 -2.64 11.18 0.77
CA ALA A 187 -2.04 11.69 -0.46
C ALA A 187 -2.65 13.04 -0.89
N GLY A 188 -3.98 13.16 -0.87
CA GLY A 188 -4.67 14.41 -1.22
C GLY A 188 -4.28 15.60 -0.34
N ALA A 189 -3.95 15.38 0.94
CA ALA A 189 -3.47 16.44 1.81
C ALA A 189 -2.05 16.91 1.42
N ILE A 190 -1.17 16.01 0.95
CA ILE A 190 0.14 16.39 0.40
C ILE A 190 -0.05 17.25 -0.84
N TRP A 191 -0.96 16.84 -1.74
CA TRP A 191 -1.24 17.58 -2.98
C TRP A 191 -1.83 18.96 -2.73
N ALA A 192 -2.70 19.11 -1.74
CA ALA A 192 -3.24 20.40 -1.34
C ALA A 192 -2.15 21.37 -0.86
N GLU A 193 -1.17 20.89 -0.09
CA GLU A 193 0.00 21.67 0.35
C GLU A 193 0.88 22.08 -0.83
N LEU A 194 1.12 21.16 -1.77
CA LEU A 194 1.87 21.41 -2.99
C LEU A 194 1.17 22.46 -3.86
N ASP A 195 -0.12 22.28 -4.16
CA ASP A 195 -0.91 23.17 -4.98
C ASP A 195 -0.92 24.61 -4.40
N ALA A 196 -1.13 24.72 -3.08
CA ALA A 196 -1.12 26.01 -2.40
C ALA A 196 0.25 26.72 -2.45
N ALA A 197 1.33 25.95 -2.34
CA ALA A 197 2.69 26.50 -2.42
C ALA A 197 3.05 26.93 -3.84
N VAL A 198 2.77 26.08 -4.85
CA VAL A 198 3.04 26.37 -6.27
C VAL A 198 2.25 27.60 -6.73
N ALA A 199 0.96 27.71 -6.39
CA ALA A 199 0.13 28.87 -6.73
C ALA A 199 0.71 30.21 -6.20
N GLN A 200 1.45 30.16 -5.09
CA GLN A 200 2.06 31.33 -4.46
C GLN A 200 3.58 31.43 -4.73
N LYS A 201 4.16 30.51 -5.49
CA LYS A 201 5.60 30.36 -5.71
C LYS A 201 6.40 30.31 -4.39
N LYS A 202 5.83 29.72 -3.35
CA LYS A 202 6.50 29.54 -2.06
C LYS A 202 7.36 28.28 -2.06
N PRO A 203 8.50 28.28 -1.34
CA PRO A 203 9.29 27.08 -1.17
C PRO A 203 8.48 25.96 -0.49
N VAL A 204 8.56 24.77 -1.08
CA VAL A 204 7.90 23.55 -0.58
C VAL A 204 8.74 22.35 -0.94
N VAL A 205 8.85 21.42 -0.02
CA VAL A 205 9.40 20.08 -0.22
C VAL A 205 8.44 19.07 0.38
N ILE A 206 8.08 18.07 -0.38
CA ILE A 206 7.04 17.11 -0.03
C ILE A 206 7.53 15.67 -0.27
N PHE A 207 6.89 14.70 0.39
CA PHE A 207 6.95 13.33 -0.05
C PHE A 207 6.22 13.18 -1.40
N ASN A 208 6.86 12.54 -2.33
CA ASN A 208 6.27 12.21 -3.62
C ASN A 208 6.75 10.83 -4.08
N TRP A 209 6.05 10.27 -5.04
CA TRP A 209 6.42 9.01 -5.68
C TRP A 209 6.20 9.06 -7.19
N SER A 210 6.82 8.14 -7.89
CA SER A 210 6.62 7.90 -9.31
C SER A 210 6.48 6.38 -9.50
N PRO A 211 5.56 5.92 -10.35
CA PRO A 211 4.63 6.71 -11.16
C PRO A 211 3.47 7.32 -10.38
N ASN A 212 3.08 8.55 -10.72
CA ASN A 212 1.83 9.21 -10.36
C ASN A 212 1.57 10.44 -11.26
N PHE A 213 0.45 11.14 -11.06
CA PHE A 213 0.04 12.29 -11.89
C PHE A 213 0.90 13.55 -11.72
N ILE A 214 1.68 13.66 -10.64
CA ILE A 214 2.43 14.89 -10.29
C ILE A 214 3.41 15.28 -11.40
N GLY A 215 4.12 14.30 -11.99
CA GLY A 215 5.07 14.56 -13.06
C GLY A 215 4.45 15.12 -14.35
N ALA A 216 3.16 14.90 -14.57
CA ALA A 216 2.41 15.49 -15.67
C ALA A 216 1.87 16.89 -15.34
N LYS A 217 1.60 17.18 -14.06
CA LYS A 217 1.03 18.43 -13.59
C LYS A 217 2.07 19.50 -13.27
N TYR A 218 3.20 19.10 -12.70
CA TYR A 218 4.24 20.00 -12.21
C TYR A 218 5.64 19.56 -12.63
N GLU A 219 6.44 20.51 -13.07
CA GLU A 219 7.86 20.30 -13.28
C GLU A 219 8.58 20.30 -11.92
N GLY A 220 9.27 19.23 -11.60
CA GLY A 220 9.97 19.07 -10.31
C GLY A 220 10.92 17.89 -10.31
N LYS A 221 11.69 17.77 -9.24
CA LYS A 221 12.72 16.74 -9.10
C LYS A 221 12.70 16.13 -7.70
N PHE A 222 13.15 14.89 -7.64
CA PHE A 222 13.48 14.25 -6.38
C PHE A 222 14.79 14.79 -5.81
N VAL A 223 14.86 14.92 -4.50
CA VAL A 223 16.11 15.22 -3.78
C VAL A 223 17.04 14.00 -3.92
N GLU A 224 18.30 14.25 -4.23
CA GLU A 224 19.32 13.22 -4.32
C GLU A 224 20.02 13.06 -2.96
N PHE A 225 19.52 12.10 -2.18
CA PHE A 225 20.12 11.62 -0.93
C PHE A 225 21.27 10.65 -1.21
N PRO A 226 22.09 10.29 -0.19
CA PRO A 226 23.04 9.18 -0.33
C PRO A 226 22.33 7.95 -0.85
N LYS A 227 23.02 7.22 -1.75
CA LYS A 227 22.43 6.10 -2.48
C LYS A 227 21.88 5.05 -1.51
N HIS A 228 20.67 4.57 -1.79
CA HIS A 228 20.06 3.49 -1.03
C HIS A 228 20.88 2.19 -1.06
N ASP A 229 20.98 1.56 0.10
CA ASP A 229 21.46 0.19 0.30
C ASP A 229 20.65 -0.42 1.46
N PRO A 230 20.30 -1.70 1.46
CA PRO A 230 19.60 -2.34 2.57
C PRO A 230 20.26 -2.19 3.94
N LYS A 231 21.59 -1.99 3.97
CA LYS A 231 22.34 -1.71 5.20
C LYS A 231 21.96 -0.39 5.86
N CYS A 232 21.45 0.58 5.11
CA CYS A 232 20.99 1.85 5.62
C CYS A 232 19.96 1.71 6.76
N THR A 233 19.17 0.64 6.73
CA THR A 233 18.13 0.36 7.75
C THR A 233 18.53 -0.70 8.77
N SER A 234 19.70 -1.34 8.62
CA SER A 234 20.09 -2.51 9.43
C SER A 234 21.50 -2.45 10.02
N ASP A 235 22.37 -1.56 9.55
CA ASP A 235 23.77 -1.45 9.96
C ASP A 235 24.16 0.02 10.16
N ALA A 236 24.12 0.50 11.39
CA ALA A 236 24.45 1.89 11.71
C ALA A 236 25.91 2.27 11.42
N SER A 237 26.80 1.32 11.16
CA SER A 237 28.19 1.61 10.74
C SER A 237 28.33 1.87 9.24
N TRP A 238 27.26 1.61 8.48
CA TRP A 238 27.18 1.90 7.05
C TRP A 238 26.70 3.34 6.82
N GLY A 239 26.97 3.90 5.67
CA GLY A 239 26.44 5.21 5.28
C GLY A 239 27.32 6.39 5.64
N VAL A 240 26.74 7.59 5.61
CA VAL A 240 27.47 8.85 5.86
C VAL A 240 27.56 9.20 7.34
N ASN A 241 26.65 8.67 8.17
CA ASN A 241 26.67 8.81 9.62
C ASN A 241 26.83 7.45 10.30
N PRO A 242 28.07 7.06 10.70
CA PRO A 242 28.35 5.73 11.23
C PRO A 242 27.74 5.43 12.61
N ASN A 243 26.88 6.33 13.12
CA ASN A 243 26.19 6.18 14.40
C ASN A 243 24.66 6.20 14.24
N ALA A 244 24.14 6.21 13.02
CA ALA A 244 22.72 6.29 12.76
C ALA A 244 22.27 5.32 11.66
N LEU A 245 21.00 4.98 11.68
CA LEU A 245 20.28 4.34 10.58
C LEU A 245 19.55 5.42 9.77
N TYR A 246 19.06 5.05 8.60
CA TYR A 246 18.22 5.90 7.73
C TYR A 246 18.92 7.14 7.14
N ASP A 247 20.23 7.12 7.03
CA ASP A 247 21.04 8.21 6.46
C ASP A 247 21.18 8.12 4.93
N CYS A 248 20.25 7.49 4.25
CA CYS A 248 20.20 7.34 2.79
C CYS A 248 18.82 7.69 2.22
N GLY A 249 18.74 7.80 0.89
CA GLY A 249 17.48 7.88 0.15
C GLY A 249 16.75 6.54 0.07
N ASN A 250 15.57 6.56 -0.48
CA ASN A 250 14.81 5.35 -0.81
C ASN A 250 15.30 4.73 -2.14
N PRO A 251 14.89 3.49 -2.48
CA PRO A 251 15.21 2.89 -3.78
C PRO A 251 14.82 3.80 -4.95
N ALA A 252 15.77 4.12 -5.83
CA ALA A 252 15.52 4.98 -6.99
C ALA A 252 14.92 4.21 -8.19
N ASN A 253 15.06 2.88 -8.20
CA ASN A 253 14.47 1.98 -9.20
C ASN A 253 13.78 0.84 -8.46
N GLY A 254 12.85 1.20 -7.59
CA GLY A 254 12.09 0.25 -6.78
C GLY A 254 11.10 -0.56 -7.62
N TYR A 255 10.63 -1.65 -7.04
CA TYR A 255 9.59 -2.48 -7.64
C TYR A 255 8.19 -2.03 -7.23
N LEU A 256 7.22 -2.43 -8.04
CA LEU A 256 5.81 -2.52 -7.70
C LEU A 256 5.38 -3.97 -7.89
N LYS A 257 4.78 -4.60 -6.87
CA LYS A 257 4.47 -6.04 -6.90
C LYS A 257 3.01 -6.36 -6.62
N ILE A 258 2.63 -7.59 -6.98
CA ILE A 258 1.41 -8.24 -6.50
C ILE A 258 1.80 -9.29 -5.47
N GLY A 259 1.20 -9.19 -4.29
CA GLY A 259 1.21 -10.24 -3.28
C GLY A 259 -0.15 -10.88 -3.14
N VAL A 260 -0.18 -12.19 -2.86
CA VAL A 260 -1.42 -12.92 -2.60
C VAL A 260 -1.29 -13.82 -1.38
N ASN A 261 -2.42 -14.09 -0.71
CA ASN A 261 -2.46 -15.11 0.33
C ASN A 261 -2.03 -16.48 -0.23
N LYS A 262 -1.35 -17.29 0.57
CA LYS A 262 -0.82 -18.61 0.17
C LYS A 262 -1.87 -19.59 -0.36
N ASP A 263 -3.13 -19.45 0.07
CA ASP A 263 -4.23 -20.31 -0.34
C ASP A 263 -5.06 -19.71 -1.49
N PHE A 264 -4.69 -18.56 -2.04
CA PHE A 264 -5.44 -17.82 -3.06
C PHE A 264 -5.63 -18.65 -4.34
N GLU A 265 -4.58 -19.33 -4.82
CA GLU A 265 -4.68 -20.21 -6.00
C GLU A 265 -5.71 -21.34 -5.81
N LYS A 266 -5.68 -21.96 -4.63
CA LYS A 266 -6.59 -23.06 -4.28
C LYS A 266 -8.03 -22.59 -4.18
N ASN A 267 -8.25 -21.44 -3.54
CA ASN A 267 -9.57 -20.91 -3.22
C ASN A 267 -10.22 -20.20 -4.42
N HIS A 268 -9.40 -19.53 -5.26
CA HIS A 268 -9.83 -18.68 -6.37
C HIS A 268 -8.98 -18.90 -7.63
N PRO A 269 -8.96 -20.11 -8.21
CA PRO A 269 -8.02 -20.45 -9.29
C PRO A 269 -8.18 -19.58 -10.54
N LYS A 270 -9.39 -19.09 -10.85
CA LYS A 270 -9.61 -18.21 -11.99
C LYS A 270 -9.03 -16.82 -11.76
N ALA A 271 -9.26 -16.25 -10.58
CA ALA A 271 -8.70 -14.96 -10.19
C ALA A 271 -7.17 -15.02 -10.10
N PHE A 272 -6.62 -16.12 -9.57
CA PHE A 272 -5.17 -16.34 -9.52
C PHE A 272 -4.55 -16.39 -10.92
N ASN A 273 -5.21 -17.03 -11.90
CA ASN A 273 -4.73 -17.05 -13.29
C ASN A 273 -4.73 -15.66 -13.93
N ILE A 274 -5.66 -14.78 -13.58
CA ILE A 274 -5.65 -13.38 -13.99
C ILE A 274 -4.51 -12.65 -13.30
N ALA A 275 -4.41 -12.77 -11.97
CA ALA A 275 -3.39 -12.07 -11.17
C ALA A 275 -1.96 -12.35 -11.62
N LYS A 276 -1.65 -13.58 -12.04
CA LYS A 276 -0.34 -13.97 -12.59
C LYS A 276 0.04 -13.27 -13.89
N GLN A 277 -0.94 -12.74 -14.62
CA GLN A 277 -0.75 -12.12 -15.93
C GLN A 277 -0.95 -10.59 -15.86
N MET A 278 -1.52 -10.11 -14.76
CA MET A 278 -1.92 -8.73 -14.57
C MET A 278 -0.69 -7.86 -14.33
N ASN A 279 -0.26 -7.13 -15.35
CA ASN A 279 0.96 -6.33 -15.31
C ASN A 279 0.65 -4.87 -15.65
N PHE A 280 0.86 -3.98 -14.67
CA PHE A 280 0.73 -2.55 -14.83
C PHE A 280 2.08 -1.91 -15.14
N SER A 281 2.11 -1.05 -16.13
CA SER A 281 3.25 -0.19 -16.44
C SER A 281 3.16 1.14 -15.67
N GLY A 282 4.25 1.90 -15.62
CA GLY A 282 4.24 3.25 -15.06
C GLY A 282 3.11 4.12 -15.63
N PRO A 283 2.94 4.21 -16.98
CA PRO A 283 1.82 4.93 -17.57
C PRO A 283 0.43 4.45 -17.17
N ASP A 284 0.23 3.16 -16.82
CA ASP A 284 -1.05 2.69 -16.31
C ASP A 284 -1.36 3.28 -14.93
N ILE A 285 -0.36 3.27 -14.03
CA ILE A 285 -0.47 3.84 -12.69
C ILE A 285 -0.67 5.36 -12.74
N ASP A 286 0.13 6.07 -13.56
CA ASP A 286 -0.02 7.50 -13.79
C ASP A 286 -1.45 7.84 -14.24
N LYS A 287 -1.98 7.05 -15.17
CA LYS A 287 -3.31 7.28 -15.75
C LYS A 287 -4.42 7.05 -14.73
N MET A 288 -4.32 5.99 -13.91
CA MET A 288 -5.27 5.73 -12.82
C MET A 288 -5.31 6.88 -11.82
N ALA A 289 -4.13 7.37 -11.39
CA ALA A 289 -4.05 8.52 -10.50
C ALA A 289 -4.61 9.79 -11.15
N ASN A 290 -4.28 10.06 -12.43
CA ASN A 290 -4.69 11.26 -13.14
C ASN A 290 -6.21 11.38 -13.29
N TYR A 291 -6.92 10.28 -13.56
CA TYR A 291 -8.39 10.30 -13.64
C TYR A 291 -9.05 10.86 -12.39
N VAL A 292 -8.50 10.56 -11.22
CA VAL A 292 -9.06 11.01 -9.93
C VAL A 292 -8.47 12.37 -9.54
N ASP A 293 -7.14 12.47 -9.47
CA ASP A 293 -6.46 13.63 -8.86
C ASP A 293 -6.41 14.86 -9.77
N THR A 294 -6.59 14.68 -11.09
CA THR A 294 -6.61 15.79 -12.07
C THR A 294 -7.98 15.97 -12.71
N ASP A 295 -8.57 14.87 -13.21
CA ASP A 295 -9.83 14.93 -13.95
C ASP A 295 -11.04 14.92 -13.02
N GLY A 296 -10.88 14.63 -11.72
CA GLY A 296 -11.91 14.67 -10.69
C GLY A 296 -12.96 13.57 -10.81
N MET A 297 -12.61 12.44 -11.43
CA MET A 297 -13.51 11.30 -11.56
C MET A 297 -13.69 10.59 -10.21
N GLU A 298 -14.88 10.02 -10.02
CA GLU A 298 -15.11 9.06 -8.94
C GLU A 298 -14.30 7.78 -9.20
N ILE A 299 -13.88 7.07 -8.14
CA ILE A 299 -13.01 5.89 -8.24
C ILE A 299 -13.58 4.83 -9.19
N SER A 300 -14.85 4.49 -9.04
CA SER A 300 -15.50 3.49 -9.89
C SER A 300 -15.62 3.93 -11.35
N GLU A 301 -15.85 5.22 -11.61
CA GLU A 301 -15.87 5.80 -12.95
C GLU A 301 -14.47 5.72 -13.60
N ALA A 302 -13.43 6.10 -12.86
CA ALA A 302 -12.04 6.01 -13.28
C ALA A 302 -11.63 4.56 -13.64
N ALA A 303 -12.04 3.59 -12.83
CA ALA A 303 -11.79 2.17 -13.09
C ALA A 303 -12.48 1.69 -14.38
N GLN A 304 -13.75 2.04 -14.59
CA GLN A 304 -14.47 1.70 -15.82
C GLN A 304 -13.85 2.39 -17.05
N GLN A 305 -13.41 3.64 -16.91
CA GLN A 305 -12.72 4.35 -17.99
C GLN A 305 -11.37 3.67 -18.31
N TRP A 306 -10.59 3.28 -17.28
CA TRP A 306 -9.35 2.56 -17.51
C TRP A 306 -9.58 1.23 -18.23
N LEU A 307 -10.54 0.43 -17.78
CA LEU A 307 -10.91 -0.83 -18.43
C LEU A 307 -11.31 -0.65 -19.90
N LYS A 308 -12.05 0.40 -20.19
CA LYS A 308 -12.46 0.75 -21.56
C LYS A 308 -11.25 1.08 -22.43
N ASP A 309 -10.36 1.94 -21.93
CA ASP A 309 -9.20 2.44 -22.70
C ASP A 309 -8.12 1.38 -22.87
N HIS A 310 -8.01 0.40 -21.95
CA HIS A 310 -6.98 -0.63 -21.95
C HIS A 310 -7.51 -2.04 -22.29
N LYS A 311 -8.65 -2.12 -22.98
CA LYS A 311 -9.32 -3.39 -23.28
C LYS A 311 -8.38 -4.41 -23.97
N SER A 312 -7.58 -4.00 -24.94
CA SER A 312 -6.63 -4.87 -25.64
C SER A 312 -5.52 -5.43 -24.74
N LYS A 313 -5.26 -4.79 -23.58
CA LYS A 313 -4.29 -5.21 -22.58
C LYS A 313 -4.90 -6.28 -21.67
N TRP A 314 -5.97 -5.95 -20.96
CA TRP A 314 -6.53 -6.83 -19.94
C TRP A 314 -7.29 -8.05 -20.51
N GLU A 315 -7.82 -7.97 -21.74
CA GLU A 315 -8.41 -9.17 -22.38
C GLU A 315 -7.42 -10.34 -22.53
N LYS A 316 -6.13 -10.07 -22.49
CA LYS A 316 -5.10 -11.10 -22.49
C LYS A 316 -4.96 -11.78 -21.13
N TRP A 317 -5.29 -11.09 -20.05
CA TRP A 317 -5.17 -11.58 -18.70
C TRP A 317 -6.31 -12.51 -18.29
N ILE A 318 -7.48 -12.37 -18.93
CA ILE A 318 -8.67 -13.18 -18.63
C ILE A 318 -8.85 -14.39 -19.57
N LYS A 319 -7.93 -14.61 -20.51
CA LYS A 319 -7.90 -15.77 -21.41
C LYS A 319 -7.14 -16.93 -20.77
#